data_e482b8130e8080d441c7d9624b88c137
#
_entry.id   e482b8130e8080d441c7d9624b88c137
#
_cell.length_a   1.000
_cell.length_b   1.000
_cell.length_c   1.000
_cell.angle_alpha   90.00
_cell.angle_beta   90.00
_cell.angle_gamma   90.00
#
_symmetry.space_group_name_H-M   'P 1'
#
loop_
_entity.id
_entity.type
_entity.pdbx_description
1 polymer ?
#
loop_
_entity_poly.entity_id
_entity_poly.type
_entity_poly.pdbx_seq_one_letter_code
_entity_poly.pdbx_strand_id
1 'polypeptide(L)'
;MSEGWNIAVLGATGAVGEALLETLAERQFPVGEIYALARNESAGEQLRFGGKTITVQDAAEFDWTQAQLAFFVAGKEATAAWVEEATNSGCLVIDSSGLFALEPDVPLVVPEVNPFVLTDYRNRNVIAVPDSLTSQLLAALKPLIDQGGLSRISVTSLISASAQGKKAVDALAGQSAKLLNGIPIDEEDFFGRQLAFNMLSLLPDSEGSVREERRIVDEVRKILQDEGLMISASVVQAPVFYGHAQMVNFEALRPLAAEEARDAFVQGEDIVLSEENEFPTQVGDASGTPHLSVGCVRNDYGMPEQVQFWSVADNVRFGGALMAVKIAEKLVQEYLY
;
A
#
# COMPACT_ATOMS: atom_id res chain seq x y z
N MET A 1 11.40 -20.80 24.74
CA MET A 1 10.31 -20.03 24.12
C MET A 1 10.99 -18.76 23.68
N SER A 2 11.06 -18.48 22.38
CA SER A 2 11.56 -17.18 21.91
C SER A 2 10.59 -16.14 22.49
N GLU A 3 11.11 -15.21 23.27
CA GLU A 3 10.35 -14.01 23.63
C GLU A 3 9.94 -13.35 22.30
N GLY A 4 8.66 -13.01 22.13
CA GLY A 4 8.17 -12.36 20.91
C GLY A 4 8.80 -10.96 20.78
N TRP A 5 8.64 -10.31 19.63
CA TRP A 5 9.15 -8.98 19.35
C TRP A 5 8.31 -7.91 20.03
N ASN A 6 8.98 -6.97 20.68
CA ASN A 6 8.32 -5.78 21.20
C ASN A 6 8.11 -4.77 20.07
N ILE A 7 6.85 -4.45 19.79
CA ILE A 7 6.44 -3.70 18.60
C ILE A 7 5.80 -2.37 18.99
N ALA A 8 6.21 -1.29 18.36
CA ALA A 8 5.53 -0.01 18.40
C ALA A 8 4.79 0.26 17.08
N VAL A 9 3.58 0.81 17.15
CA VAL A 9 2.79 1.23 15.98
C VAL A 9 2.48 2.70 16.08
N LEU A 10 3.23 3.54 15.36
CA LEU A 10 2.99 4.98 15.28
C LEU A 10 1.89 5.27 14.26
N GLY A 11 0.79 5.84 14.72
CA GLY A 11 -0.44 6.03 13.93
C GLY A 11 -1.45 4.89 14.10
N ALA A 12 -1.42 4.21 15.25
CA ALA A 12 -2.25 3.05 15.55
C ALA A 12 -3.76 3.31 15.45
N THR A 13 -4.23 4.55 15.63
CA THR A 13 -5.63 4.96 15.54
C THR A 13 -6.10 5.31 14.13
N GLY A 14 -5.19 5.27 13.15
CA GLY A 14 -5.52 5.47 11.74
C GLY A 14 -6.00 4.16 11.07
N ALA A 15 -6.68 4.27 9.92
CA ALA A 15 -7.19 3.11 9.20
C ALA A 15 -6.11 2.04 8.91
N VAL A 16 -4.91 2.47 8.48
CA VAL A 16 -3.79 1.55 8.24
C VAL A 16 -3.25 0.97 9.56
N GLY A 17 -3.20 1.78 10.64
CA GLY A 17 -2.76 1.31 11.96
C GLY A 17 -3.67 0.25 12.55
N GLU A 18 -4.99 0.45 12.49
CA GLU A 18 -5.98 -0.55 12.93
C GLU A 18 -5.87 -1.83 12.10
N ALA A 19 -5.81 -1.71 10.76
CA ALA A 19 -5.66 -2.85 9.87
C ALA A 19 -4.33 -3.59 10.10
N LEU A 20 -3.25 -2.88 10.44
CA LEU A 20 -1.95 -3.47 10.77
C LEU A 20 -2.01 -4.29 12.06
N LEU A 21 -2.66 -3.78 13.10
CA LEU A 21 -2.88 -4.52 14.33
C LEU A 21 -3.69 -5.81 14.09
N GLU A 22 -4.76 -5.73 13.28
CA GLU A 22 -5.54 -6.90 12.88
C GLU A 22 -4.68 -7.90 12.09
N THR A 23 -3.91 -7.43 11.09
CA THR A 23 -3.07 -8.28 10.24
C THR A 23 -1.98 -8.98 11.04
N LEU A 24 -1.31 -8.31 11.99
CA LEU A 24 -0.34 -8.93 12.89
C LEU A 24 -0.97 -10.07 13.70
N ALA A 25 -2.20 -9.88 14.18
CA ALA A 25 -2.92 -10.90 14.95
C ALA A 25 -3.39 -12.06 14.07
N GLU A 26 -3.97 -11.79 12.89
CA GLU A 26 -4.44 -12.80 11.94
C GLU A 26 -3.30 -13.70 11.44
N ARG A 27 -2.13 -13.10 11.16
CA ARG A 27 -0.93 -13.81 10.71
C ARG A 27 -0.11 -14.43 11.84
N GLN A 28 -0.55 -14.28 13.09
CA GLN A 28 0.14 -14.81 14.27
C GLN A 28 1.61 -14.38 14.36
N PHE A 29 1.86 -13.12 14.02
CA PHE A 29 3.22 -12.56 14.14
C PHE A 29 3.73 -12.73 15.58
N PRO A 30 4.99 -13.11 15.82
CA PRO A 30 5.52 -13.38 17.16
C PRO A 30 5.69 -12.08 17.97
N VAL A 31 4.59 -11.55 18.51
CA VAL A 31 4.58 -10.32 19.30
C VAL A 31 4.85 -10.63 20.77
N GLY A 32 5.80 -9.92 21.37
CA GLY A 32 6.01 -9.84 22.82
C GLY A 32 5.06 -8.82 23.43
N GLU A 33 5.48 -7.58 23.47
CA GLU A 33 4.65 -6.44 23.87
C GLU A 33 4.27 -5.61 22.64
N ILE A 34 3.09 -4.95 22.68
CA ILE A 34 2.63 -4.07 21.63
C ILE A 34 2.27 -2.68 22.20
N TYR A 35 2.84 -1.66 21.61
CA TYR A 35 2.67 -0.25 21.98
C TYR A 35 1.93 0.48 20.87
N ALA A 36 0.68 0.86 21.12
CA ALA A 36 -0.11 1.67 20.19
C ALA A 36 0.21 3.14 20.45
N LEU A 37 0.81 3.83 19.47
CA LEU A 37 1.26 5.21 19.60
C LEU A 37 0.47 6.13 18.68
N ALA A 38 0.06 7.28 19.19
CA ALA A 38 -0.57 8.35 18.45
C ALA A 38 -0.19 9.72 19.03
N ARG A 39 -0.76 10.78 18.48
CA ARG A 39 -0.65 12.12 19.07
C ARG A 39 -1.49 12.21 20.34
N ASN A 40 -1.15 13.17 21.20
CA ASN A 40 -1.79 13.40 22.50
C ASN A 40 -3.34 13.42 22.43
N GLU A 41 -3.94 13.93 21.35
CA GLU A 41 -5.40 13.99 21.21
C GLU A 41 -6.08 12.60 21.21
N SER A 42 -5.33 11.56 20.81
CA SER A 42 -5.83 10.16 20.81
C SER A 42 -5.27 9.34 21.99
N ALA A 43 -4.42 9.93 22.84
CA ALA A 43 -3.89 9.22 23.99
C ALA A 43 -5.02 8.83 24.96
N GLY A 44 -5.00 7.57 25.43
CA GLY A 44 -6.05 7.00 26.28
C GLY A 44 -7.18 6.30 25.52
N GLU A 45 -7.26 6.43 24.19
CA GLU A 45 -8.16 5.61 23.37
C GLU A 45 -7.82 4.12 23.54
N GLN A 46 -8.80 3.27 23.30
CA GLN A 46 -8.64 1.83 23.43
C GLN A 46 -8.79 1.15 22.07
N LEU A 47 -7.79 0.37 21.70
CA LEU A 47 -7.77 -0.47 20.50
C LEU A 47 -7.79 -1.96 20.87
N ARG A 48 -8.06 -2.82 19.90
CA ARG A 48 -8.03 -4.27 20.08
C ARG A 48 -6.83 -4.88 19.38
N PHE A 49 -6.15 -5.80 20.06
CA PHE A 49 -5.10 -6.62 19.49
C PHE A 49 -5.17 -8.05 20.02
N GLY A 50 -5.31 -9.06 19.15
CA GLY A 50 -5.32 -10.46 19.54
C GLY A 50 -6.37 -10.82 20.61
N GLY A 51 -7.52 -10.13 20.60
CA GLY A 51 -8.60 -10.31 21.60
C GLY A 51 -8.38 -9.53 22.91
N LYS A 52 -7.24 -8.84 23.08
CA LYS A 52 -6.95 -7.97 24.25
C LYS A 52 -7.22 -6.51 23.91
N THR A 53 -7.52 -5.73 24.91
CA THR A 53 -7.59 -4.26 24.79
C THR A 53 -6.21 -3.68 25.10
N ILE A 54 -5.73 -2.79 24.22
CA ILE A 54 -4.50 -2.02 24.38
C ILE A 54 -4.85 -0.54 24.46
N THR A 55 -4.13 0.21 25.28
CA THR A 55 -4.34 1.66 25.45
C THR A 55 -3.35 2.42 24.59
N VAL A 56 -3.86 3.39 23.82
CA VAL A 56 -3.03 4.28 23.00
C VAL A 56 -2.22 5.22 23.92
N GLN A 57 -0.93 5.32 23.65
CA GLN A 57 0.01 6.19 24.35
C GLN A 57 0.36 7.42 23.49
N ASP A 58 0.72 8.52 24.12
CA ASP A 58 1.30 9.65 23.43
C ASP A 58 2.70 9.31 22.92
N ALA A 59 2.95 9.46 21.63
CA ALA A 59 4.26 9.22 21.03
C ALA A 59 5.34 10.14 21.62
N ALA A 60 4.97 11.32 22.13
CA ALA A 60 5.89 12.26 22.73
C ALA A 60 6.40 11.83 24.12
N GLU A 61 5.70 10.92 24.78
CA GLU A 61 6.06 10.40 26.10
C GLU A 61 6.61 8.96 26.04
N PHE A 62 6.66 8.36 24.85
CA PHE A 62 7.07 6.97 24.69
C PHE A 62 8.58 6.80 24.71
N ASP A 63 9.05 5.88 25.54
CA ASP A 63 10.47 5.46 25.57
C ASP A 63 10.74 4.42 24.47
N TRP A 64 11.36 4.85 23.37
CA TRP A 64 11.66 4.02 22.20
C TRP A 64 12.61 2.84 22.48
N THR A 65 13.33 2.84 23.62
CA THR A 65 14.18 1.70 24.01
C THR A 65 13.37 0.44 24.34
N GLN A 66 12.05 0.56 24.55
CA GLN A 66 11.15 -0.55 24.82
C GLN A 66 10.78 -1.34 23.55
N ALA A 67 10.88 -0.73 22.36
CA ALA A 67 10.50 -1.35 21.10
C ALA A 67 11.72 -1.82 20.29
N GLN A 68 11.67 -3.03 19.78
CA GLN A 68 12.68 -3.59 18.87
C GLN A 68 12.33 -3.33 17.41
N LEU A 69 11.04 -3.30 17.09
CA LEU A 69 10.49 -3.08 15.77
C LEU A 69 9.39 -2.02 15.85
N ALA A 70 9.35 -1.10 14.91
CA ALA A 70 8.28 -0.11 14.84
C ALA A 70 7.69 0.02 13.44
N PHE A 71 6.37 0.10 13.36
CA PHE A 71 5.64 0.44 12.14
C PHE A 71 5.21 1.90 12.18
N PHE A 72 5.67 2.67 11.20
CA PHE A 72 5.34 4.09 11.07
C PHE A 72 4.31 4.28 9.97
N VAL A 73 3.05 4.41 10.37
CA VAL A 73 1.89 4.52 9.47
C VAL A 73 1.11 5.83 9.65
N ALA A 74 1.71 6.82 10.32
CA ALA A 74 1.06 8.09 10.67
C ALA A 74 1.29 9.23 9.66
N GLY A 75 2.00 9.00 8.57
CA GLY A 75 2.35 10.01 7.56
C GLY A 75 3.68 10.72 7.83
N LYS A 76 4.14 11.49 6.81
CA LYS A 76 5.52 12.04 6.74
C LYS A 76 5.92 12.92 7.93
N GLU A 77 5.02 13.78 8.40
CA GLU A 77 5.31 14.68 9.51
C GLU A 77 5.58 13.93 10.81
N ALA A 78 4.76 12.93 11.13
CA ALA A 78 4.94 12.10 12.31
C ALA A 78 6.20 11.22 12.18
N THR A 79 6.46 10.66 11.02
CA THR A 79 7.68 9.89 10.75
C THR A 79 8.92 10.76 10.95
N ALA A 80 8.94 11.96 10.37
CA ALA A 80 10.07 12.90 10.53
C ALA A 80 10.31 13.31 11.98
N ALA A 81 9.26 13.38 12.79
CA ALA A 81 9.37 13.77 14.20
C ALA A 81 10.03 12.68 15.07
N TRP A 82 9.81 11.39 14.77
CA TRP A 82 10.17 10.30 15.69
C TRP A 82 11.17 9.29 15.17
N VAL A 83 11.44 9.27 13.86
CA VAL A 83 12.29 8.24 13.25
C VAL A 83 13.71 8.26 13.79
N GLU A 84 14.29 9.43 13.99
CA GLU A 84 15.66 9.59 14.49
C GLU A 84 15.78 9.07 15.93
N GLU A 85 14.82 9.38 16.80
CA GLU A 85 14.80 8.90 18.16
C GLU A 85 14.61 7.40 18.24
N ALA A 86 13.68 6.84 17.46
CA ALA A 86 13.43 5.41 17.39
C ALA A 86 14.70 4.64 16.93
N THR A 87 15.31 5.07 15.82
CA THR A 87 16.50 4.39 15.27
C THR A 87 17.73 4.54 16.16
N ASN A 88 17.95 5.68 16.80
CA ASN A 88 19.03 5.90 17.77
C ASN A 88 18.85 5.05 19.04
N SER A 89 17.61 4.69 19.37
CA SER A 89 17.29 3.76 20.46
C SER A 89 17.49 2.30 20.10
N GLY A 90 17.91 2.01 18.85
CA GLY A 90 18.13 0.66 18.34
C GLY A 90 16.87 0.01 17.76
N CYS A 91 15.75 0.73 17.66
CA CYS A 91 14.54 0.24 17.05
C CYS A 91 14.67 0.19 15.52
N LEU A 92 14.24 -0.91 14.89
CA LEU A 92 14.12 -1.01 13.44
C LEU A 92 12.76 -0.47 12.99
N VAL A 93 12.76 0.49 12.07
CA VAL A 93 11.54 1.17 11.60
C VAL A 93 11.12 0.65 10.23
N ILE A 94 9.86 0.26 10.10
CA ILE A 94 9.18 -0.01 8.83
C ILE A 94 8.27 1.17 8.53
N ASP A 95 8.65 1.99 7.55
CA ASP A 95 8.01 3.26 7.23
C ASP A 95 7.06 3.15 6.04
N SER A 96 5.77 3.38 6.25
CA SER A 96 4.74 3.46 5.21
C SER A 96 4.34 4.91 4.89
N SER A 97 5.03 5.92 5.44
CA SER A 97 4.68 7.33 5.21
C SER A 97 5.08 7.84 3.83
N GLY A 98 6.00 7.14 3.18
CA GLY A 98 6.65 7.56 1.93
C GLY A 98 7.70 8.65 2.12
N LEU A 99 8.12 8.94 3.36
CA LEU A 99 9.21 9.91 3.62
C LEU A 99 10.53 9.41 3.06
N PHE A 100 10.81 8.13 3.26
CA PHE A 100 12.06 7.49 2.88
C PHE A 100 12.00 6.70 1.57
N ALA A 101 10.87 6.69 0.87
CA ALA A 101 10.65 5.83 -0.30
C ALA A 101 11.75 5.98 -1.37
N LEU A 102 12.19 7.22 -1.63
CA LEU A 102 13.19 7.50 -2.67
C LEU A 102 14.59 7.79 -2.12
N GLU A 103 14.81 7.68 -0.80
CA GLU A 103 16.14 7.83 -0.20
C GLU A 103 17.07 6.70 -0.66
N PRO A 104 18.27 7.00 -1.20
CA PRO A 104 19.14 5.99 -1.84
C PRO A 104 19.67 4.94 -0.84
N ASP A 105 19.81 5.30 0.42
CA ASP A 105 20.34 4.47 1.50
C ASP A 105 19.27 3.76 2.33
N VAL A 106 18.00 3.87 1.92
CA VAL A 106 16.86 3.16 2.54
C VAL A 106 16.27 2.18 1.54
N PRO A 107 16.20 0.87 1.85
CA PRO A 107 15.57 -0.11 0.98
C PRO A 107 14.05 0.14 0.88
N LEU A 108 13.54 0.18 -0.35
CA LEU A 108 12.11 0.23 -0.68
C LEU A 108 11.69 -1.17 -1.12
N VAL A 109 10.77 -1.80 -0.37
CA VAL A 109 10.56 -3.24 -0.46
C VAL A 109 9.13 -3.62 -0.80
N VAL A 110 8.98 -4.42 -1.86
CA VAL A 110 7.81 -5.29 -2.08
C VAL A 110 8.28 -6.74 -1.82
N PRO A 111 7.76 -7.40 -0.78
CA PRO A 111 8.30 -8.67 -0.29
C PRO A 111 8.41 -9.78 -1.33
N GLU A 112 7.50 -9.82 -2.29
CA GLU A 112 7.47 -10.79 -3.39
C GLU A 112 8.49 -10.48 -4.49
N VAL A 113 8.90 -9.21 -4.62
CA VAL A 113 9.66 -8.71 -5.77
C VAL A 113 11.16 -8.62 -5.48
N ASN A 114 11.50 -7.89 -4.41
CA ASN A 114 12.89 -7.56 -4.12
C ASN A 114 13.30 -7.79 -2.64
N PRO A 115 12.97 -8.93 -2.02
CA PRO A 115 13.29 -9.19 -0.60
C PRO A 115 14.79 -9.14 -0.31
N PHE A 116 15.65 -9.35 -1.31
CA PHE A 116 17.11 -9.37 -1.17
C PHE A 116 17.69 -8.00 -0.72
N VAL A 117 17.00 -6.88 -0.99
CA VAL A 117 17.45 -5.55 -0.52
C VAL A 117 17.21 -5.32 0.98
N LEU A 118 16.51 -6.23 1.65
CA LEU A 118 16.28 -6.13 3.10
C LEU A 118 17.59 -6.08 3.89
N THR A 119 18.69 -6.66 3.41
CA THR A 119 20.01 -6.56 4.05
C THR A 119 20.47 -5.12 4.29
N ASP A 120 19.99 -4.19 3.48
CA ASP A 120 20.37 -2.78 3.50
C ASP A 120 19.67 -1.97 4.64
N TYR A 121 18.76 -2.62 5.42
CA TYR A 121 18.15 -1.99 6.58
C TYR A 121 19.20 -1.41 7.55
N ARG A 122 20.37 -2.05 7.62
CA ARG A 122 21.48 -1.68 8.52
C ARG A 122 22.07 -0.30 8.22
N ASN A 123 21.81 0.27 7.07
CA ASN A 123 22.32 1.59 6.70
C ASN A 123 21.72 2.67 7.61
N ARG A 124 20.41 2.60 7.91
CA ARG A 124 19.71 3.60 8.71
C ARG A 124 18.75 3.01 9.75
N ASN A 125 18.67 1.70 9.91
CA ASN A 125 17.61 1.02 10.66
C ASN A 125 16.19 1.40 10.20
N VAL A 126 16.04 1.70 8.92
CA VAL A 126 14.77 2.05 8.28
C VAL A 126 14.57 1.21 7.03
N ILE A 127 13.34 0.73 6.84
CA ILE A 127 12.87 0.10 5.60
C ILE A 127 11.63 0.84 5.16
N ALA A 128 11.57 1.23 3.90
CA ALA A 128 10.42 1.89 3.32
C ALA A 128 9.45 0.88 2.68
N VAL A 129 8.16 1.06 2.93
CA VAL A 129 7.06 0.38 2.25
C VAL A 129 6.62 1.26 1.09
N PRO A 130 6.46 0.74 -0.12
CA PRO A 130 5.97 1.52 -1.26
C PRO A 130 4.52 2.00 -1.06
N ASP A 131 4.12 2.96 -1.87
CA ASP A 131 2.70 3.33 -1.96
C ASP A 131 1.82 2.13 -2.33
N SER A 132 0.57 2.16 -1.88
CA SER A 132 -0.38 1.08 -2.15
C SER A 132 -0.60 0.80 -3.63
N LEU A 133 -0.52 1.82 -4.50
CA LEU A 133 -0.61 1.66 -5.95
C LEU A 133 0.59 0.92 -6.52
N THR A 134 1.79 1.25 -6.05
CA THR A 134 3.03 0.57 -6.45
C THR A 134 3.06 -0.85 -5.94
N SER A 135 2.67 -1.08 -4.69
CA SER A 135 2.59 -2.40 -4.08
C SER A 135 1.61 -3.31 -4.83
N GLN A 136 0.41 -2.81 -5.14
CA GLN A 136 -0.59 -3.54 -5.91
C GLN A 136 -0.08 -3.89 -7.31
N LEU A 137 0.50 -2.91 -8.01
CA LEU A 137 1.03 -3.08 -9.36
C LEU A 137 2.13 -4.15 -9.41
N LEU A 138 3.13 -4.02 -8.55
CA LEU A 138 4.29 -4.91 -8.57
C LEU A 138 3.95 -6.32 -8.07
N ALA A 139 3.08 -6.46 -7.09
CA ALA A 139 2.59 -7.78 -6.66
C ALA A 139 1.84 -8.49 -7.80
N ALA A 140 1.00 -7.76 -8.57
CA ALA A 140 0.33 -8.32 -9.74
C ALA A 140 1.32 -8.67 -10.87
N LEU A 141 2.34 -7.83 -11.09
CA LEU A 141 3.29 -8.03 -12.18
C LEU A 141 4.31 -9.13 -11.92
N LYS A 142 4.63 -9.43 -10.65
CA LYS A 142 5.71 -10.37 -10.29
C LYS A 142 5.60 -11.72 -11.00
N PRO A 143 4.44 -12.42 -11.00
CA PRO A 143 4.31 -13.68 -11.70
C PRO A 143 4.57 -13.57 -13.21
N LEU A 144 4.14 -12.46 -13.84
CA LEU A 144 4.36 -12.23 -15.28
C LEU A 144 5.82 -11.89 -15.59
N ILE A 145 6.47 -11.13 -14.73
CA ILE A 145 7.89 -10.80 -14.86
C ILE A 145 8.75 -12.08 -14.79
N ASP A 146 8.42 -12.98 -13.87
CA ASP A 146 9.14 -14.26 -13.74
C ASP A 146 8.98 -15.14 -14.96
N GLN A 147 7.84 -15.08 -15.65
CA GLN A 147 7.57 -15.84 -16.85
C GLN A 147 8.23 -15.26 -18.11
N GLY A 148 8.10 -13.95 -18.33
CA GLY A 148 8.42 -13.32 -19.61
C GLY A 148 9.45 -12.21 -19.56
N GLY A 149 9.94 -11.82 -18.36
CA GLY A 149 10.68 -10.58 -18.20
C GLY A 149 9.78 -9.35 -18.38
N LEU A 150 10.33 -8.17 -18.29
CA LEU A 150 9.59 -6.91 -18.39
C LEU A 150 10.24 -5.96 -19.39
N SER A 151 9.50 -5.48 -20.35
CA SER A 151 9.91 -4.48 -21.35
C SER A 151 9.27 -3.13 -21.07
N ARG A 152 7.95 -3.10 -20.87
CA ARG A 152 7.19 -1.85 -20.69
C ARG A 152 5.92 -2.09 -19.86
N ILE A 153 5.50 -1.05 -19.12
CA ILE A 153 4.24 -1.03 -18.37
C ILE A 153 3.42 0.20 -18.80
N SER A 154 2.13 0.01 -19.02
CA SER A 154 1.14 1.09 -19.00
C SER A 154 0.10 0.76 -17.95
N VAL A 155 -0.15 1.67 -17.00
CA VAL A 155 -1.13 1.48 -15.93
C VAL A 155 -2.05 2.70 -15.80
N THR A 156 -3.35 2.42 -15.72
CA THR A 156 -4.34 3.41 -15.29
C THR A 156 -4.91 2.97 -13.95
N SER A 157 -4.69 3.79 -12.92
CA SER A 157 -5.11 3.53 -11.54
C SER A 157 -6.35 4.36 -11.20
N LEU A 158 -7.38 3.71 -10.66
CA LEU A 158 -8.56 4.35 -10.11
C LEU A 158 -8.44 4.32 -8.57
N ILE A 159 -8.15 5.48 -7.98
CA ILE A 159 -7.92 5.58 -6.53
C ILE A 159 -9.22 5.86 -5.78
N SER A 160 -9.37 5.20 -4.64
CA SER A 160 -10.49 5.41 -3.71
C SER A 160 -10.29 6.65 -2.84
N ALA A 161 -11.36 7.15 -2.23
CA ALA A 161 -11.32 8.28 -1.31
C ALA A 161 -10.40 8.03 -0.11
N SER A 162 -10.33 6.79 0.38
CA SER A 162 -9.47 6.40 1.52
C SER A 162 -7.97 6.63 1.28
N ALA A 163 -7.51 6.75 0.02
CA ALA A 163 -6.14 7.15 -0.31
C ALA A 163 -5.75 8.51 0.29
N GLN A 164 -6.73 9.40 0.47
CA GLN A 164 -6.56 10.72 1.07
C GLN A 164 -7.04 10.78 2.54
N GLY A 165 -7.28 9.61 3.15
CA GLY A 165 -7.63 9.46 4.55
C GLY A 165 -9.10 9.66 4.88
N LYS A 166 -9.42 9.60 6.18
CA LYS A 166 -10.80 9.61 6.68
C LYS A 166 -11.61 10.82 6.22
N LYS A 167 -11.01 12.01 6.19
CA LYS A 167 -11.71 13.24 5.75
C LYS A 167 -12.24 13.15 4.32
N ALA A 168 -11.50 12.49 3.43
CA ALA A 168 -11.94 12.28 2.05
C ALA A 168 -13.09 11.27 1.96
N VAL A 169 -13.05 10.21 2.78
CA VAL A 169 -14.15 9.23 2.90
C VAL A 169 -15.41 9.92 3.40
N ASP A 170 -15.31 10.72 4.47
CA ASP A 170 -16.43 11.48 5.04
C ASP A 170 -16.99 12.50 4.04
N ALA A 171 -16.12 13.17 3.27
CA ALA A 171 -16.52 14.11 2.23
C ALA A 171 -17.32 13.43 1.10
N LEU A 172 -16.84 12.27 0.59
CA LEU A 172 -17.58 11.50 -0.41
C LEU A 172 -18.94 11.04 0.09
N ALA A 173 -19.02 10.57 1.34
CA ALA A 173 -20.28 10.19 1.98
C ALA A 173 -21.23 11.39 2.11
N GLY A 174 -20.71 12.54 2.56
CA GLY A 174 -21.45 13.78 2.67
C GLY A 174 -21.98 14.29 1.33
N GLN A 175 -21.15 14.31 0.29
CA GLN A 175 -21.58 14.67 -1.07
C GLN A 175 -22.70 13.74 -1.57
N SER A 176 -22.54 12.43 -1.39
CA SER A 176 -23.53 11.44 -1.80
C SER A 176 -24.88 11.67 -1.11
N ALA A 177 -24.85 11.89 0.21
CA ALA A 177 -26.06 12.16 0.98
C ALA A 177 -26.75 13.47 0.54
N LYS A 178 -25.98 14.56 0.34
CA LYS A 178 -26.52 15.84 -0.15
C LYS A 178 -27.21 15.67 -1.50
N LEU A 179 -26.55 15.06 -2.47
CA LEU A 179 -27.10 14.89 -3.82
C LEU A 179 -28.37 14.04 -3.85
N LEU A 180 -28.43 12.94 -3.08
CA LEU A 180 -29.63 12.10 -2.99
C LEU A 180 -30.82 12.82 -2.35
N ASN A 181 -30.57 13.86 -1.56
CA ASN A 181 -31.58 14.71 -0.96
C ASN A 181 -31.86 16.02 -1.74
N GLY A 182 -31.29 16.18 -2.94
CA GLY A 182 -31.45 17.38 -3.76
C GLY A 182 -30.77 18.63 -3.20
N ILE A 183 -29.80 18.46 -2.32
CA ILE A 183 -29.00 19.53 -1.70
C ILE A 183 -27.74 19.74 -2.54
N PRO A 184 -27.39 20.97 -2.94
CA PRO A 184 -26.18 21.25 -3.67
C PRO A 184 -24.92 20.98 -2.82
N ILE A 185 -23.81 20.66 -3.50
CA ILE A 185 -22.48 20.52 -2.88
C ILE A 185 -21.85 21.90 -2.77
N ASP A 186 -21.17 22.17 -1.65
CA ASP A 186 -20.45 23.41 -1.41
C ASP A 186 -19.19 23.49 -2.30
N GLU A 187 -18.86 24.70 -2.79
CA GLU A 187 -17.65 24.92 -3.61
C GLU A 187 -16.34 24.68 -2.83
N GLU A 188 -16.38 24.81 -1.50
CA GLU A 188 -15.23 24.58 -0.59
C GLU A 188 -15.12 23.13 -0.10
N ASP A 189 -15.77 22.19 -0.76
CA ASP A 189 -15.71 20.77 -0.42
C ASP A 189 -14.27 20.22 -0.53
N PHE A 190 -13.96 19.16 0.24
CA PHE A 190 -12.63 18.54 0.33
C PHE A 190 -11.96 18.29 -1.03
N PHE A 191 -12.74 17.86 -2.03
CA PHE A 191 -12.22 17.57 -3.37
C PHE A 191 -12.19 18.81 -4.29
N GLY A 192 -12.70 19.97 -3.86
CA GLY A 192 -12.84 21.16 -4.67
C GLY A 192 -13.83 21.01 -5.83
N ARG A 193 -14.38 19.83 -6.04
CA ARG A 193 -15.39 19.48 -7.05
C ARG A 193 -16.23 18.30 -6.59
N GLN A 194 -17.36 18.10 -7.26
CA GLN A 194 -18.19 16.92 -7.03
C GLN A 194 -17.43 15.65 -7.43
N LEU A 195 -17.18 14.76 -6.44
CA LEU A 195 -16.69 13.40 -6.66
C LEU A 195 -17.84 12.39 -6.66
N ALA A 196 -18.84 12.56 -5.78
CA ALA A 196 -19.98 11.63 -5.72
C ALA A 196 -20.66 11.50 -7.10
N PHE A 197 -20.79 10.26 -7.59
CA PHE A 197 -21.31 9.91 -8.92
C PHE A 197 -20.50 10.49 -10.09
N ASN A 198 -19.22 10.77 -9.90
CA ASN A 198 -18.34 11.38 -10.89
C ASN A 198 -16.90 10.84 -10.76
N MET A 199 -16.07 11.05 -11.76
CA MET A 199 -14.62 10.79 -11.70
C MET A 199 -13.87 12.12 -11.87
N LEU A 200 -12.75 12.25 -11.14
CA LEU A 200 -11.92 13.45 -11.22
C LEU A 200 -10.52 13.10 -11.73
N SER A 201 -10.07 13.86 -12.71
CA SER A 201 -8.65 13.87 -13.08
C SER A 201 -7.85 14.59 -12.00
N LEU A 202 -6.63 14.16 -11.77
CA LEU A 202 -5.71 14.87 -10.91
C LEU A 202 -5.04 16.00 -11.71
N LEU A 203 -4.72 17.09 -11.02
CA LEU A 203 -4.05 18.22 -11.64
C LEU A 203 -2.54 18.03 -11.57
N PRO A 204 -1.83 18.29 -12.68
CA PRO A 204 -0.37 18.33 -12.67
C PRO A 204 0.14 19.51 -11.81
N ASP A 205 1.31 19.34 -11.23
CA ASP A 205 2.03 20.37 -10.50
C ASP A 205 2.71 21.38 -11.46
N SER A 206 3.50 22.31 -10.90
CA SER A 206 4.24 23.31 -11.67
C SER A 206 5.29 22.72 -12.63
N GLU A 207 5.66 21.47 -12.45
CA GLU A 207 6.59 20.73 -13.30
C GLU A 207 5.87 19.95 -14.40
N GLY A 208 4.53 20.02 -14.43
CA GLY A 208 3.69 19.36 -15.43
C GLY A 208 3.46 17.87 -15.16
N SER A 209 3.70 17.39 -13.95
CA SER A 209 3.50 15.99 -13.57
C SER A 209 2.50 15.83 -12.43
N VAL A 210 1.72 14.75 -12.47
CA VAL A 210 0.84 14.36 -11.37
C VAL A 210 1.67 13.60 -10.34
N ARG A 211 1.58 14.02 -9.08
CA ARG A 211 2.40 13.49 -7.98
C ARG A 211 2.27 11.96 -7.84
N GLU A 212 1.06 11.44 -7.91
CA GLU A 212 0.76 10.01 -7.76
C GLU A 212 1.34 9.20 -8.93
N GLU A 213 1.27 9.74 -10.15
CA GLU A 213 1.84 9.10 -11.35
C GLU A 213 3.36 9.05 -11.28
N ARG A 214 3.99 10.17 -10.92
CA ARG A 214 5.45 10.23 -10.72
C ARG A 214 5.91 9.24 -9.65
N ARG A 215 5.18 9.16 -8.51
CA ARG A 215 5.50 8.21 -7.45
C ARG A 215 5.50 6.77 -7.94
N ILE A 216 4.49 6.33 -8.69
CA ILE A 216 4.46 4.99 -9.28
C ILE A 216 5.71 4.73 -10.11
N VAL A 217 6.06 5.67 -11.00
CA VAL A 217 7.22 5.53 -11.88
C VAL A 217 8.53 5.41 -11.09
N ASP A 218 8.76 6.32 -10.15
CA ASP A 218 10.01 6.41 -9.39
C ASP A 218 10.17 5.21 -8.44
N GLU A 219 9.11 4.81 -7.75
CA GLU A 219 9.13 3.65 -6.84
C GLU A 219 9.32 2.34 -7.62
N VAL A 220 8.61 2.13 -8.75
CA VAL A 220 8.78 0.93 -9.58
C VAL A 220 10.20 0.81 -10.10
N ARG A 221 10.80 1.91 -10.61
CA ARG A 221 12.19 1.92 -11.08
C ARG A 221 13.16 1.58 -9.96
N LYS A 222 12.98 2.16 -8.78
CA LYS A 222 13.82 1.86 -7.61
C LYS A 222 13.71 0.40 -7.18
N ILE A 223 12.49 -0.15 -7.09
CA ILE A 223 12.26 -1.54 -6.65
C ILE A 223 12.81 -2.54 -7.64
N LEU A 224 12.61 -2.31 -8.94
CA LEU A 224 13.11 -3.18 -10.01
C LEU A 224 14.57 -2.91 -10.38
N GLN A 225 15.19 -1.86 -9.80
CA GLN A 225 16.57 -1.44 -10.09
C GLN A 225 16.81 -1.18 -11.59
N ASP A 226 15.81 -0.61 -12.26
CA ASP A 226 15.85 -0.28 -13.69
C ASP A 226 15.37 1.15 -13.95
N GLU A 227 16.32 2.08 -13.97
CA GLU A 227 16.08 3.51 -14.27
C GLU A 227 15.60 3.75 -15.71
N GLY A 228 15.90 2.83 -16.63
CA GLY A 228 15.50 2.91 -18.03
C GLY A 228 14.13 2.34 -18.35
N LEU A 229 13.48 1.70 -17.39
CA LEU A 229 12.20 1.05 -17.61
C LEU A 229 11.14 2.02 -18.11
N MET A 230 10.48 1.67 -19.22
CA MET A 230 9.42 2.47 -19.82
C MET A 230 8.12 2.24 -19.07
N ILE A 231 7.65 3.27 -18.37
CA ILE A 231 6.41 3.23 -17.58
C ILE A 231 5.52 4.41 -17.99
N SER A 232 4.27 4.12 -18.33
CA SER A 232 3.21 5.12 -18.48
C SER A 232 2.19 4.92 -17.37
N ALA A 233 2.10 5.86 -16.45
CA ALA A 233 1.13 5.84 -15.36
C ALA A 233 0.10 6.95 -15.52
N SER A 234 -1.16 6.62 -15.27
CA SER A 234 -2.26 7.59 -15.19
C SER A 234 -3.08 7.30 -13.93
N VAL A 235 -3.49 8.35 -13.22
CA VAL A 235 -4.25 8.21 -11.98
C VAL A 235 -5.54 9.04 -12.04
N VAL A 236 -6.65 8.40 -11.67
CA VAL A 236 -7.99 8.99 -11.66
C VAL A 236 -8.61 8.77 -10.29
N GLN A 237 -9.19 9.82 -9.69
CA GLN A 237 -9.96 9.72 -8.46
C GLN A 237 -11.34 9.14 -8.76
N ALA A 238 -11.63 7.96 -8.23
CA ALA A 238 -12.93 7.28 -8.37
C ALA A 238 -13.85 7.56 -7.17
N PRO A 239 -15.17 7.52 -7.36
CA PRO A 239 -16.17 7.75 -6.30
C PRO A 239 -16.40 6.47 -5.47
N VAL A 240 -15.34 5.86 -4.98
CA VAL A 240 -15.32 4.64 -4.19
C VAL A 240 -14.67 4.94 -2.84
N PHE A 241 -15.19 4.37 -1.76
CA PHE A 241 -14.67 4.64 -0.42
C PHE A 241 -13.30 3.98 -0.18
N TYR A 242 -13.18 2.68 -0.45
CA TYR A 242 -12.01 1.87 -0.22
C TYR A 242 -11.70 1.00 -1.44
N GLY A 243 -10.44 0.58 -1.55
CA GLY A 243 -9.96 -0.26 -2.61
C GLY A 243 -9.54 0.51 -3.86
N HIS A 244 -8.37 0.20 -4.39
CA HIS A 244 -7.88 0.70 -5.66
C HIS A 244 -8.17 -0.28 -6.78
N ALA A 245 -8.28 0.24 -7.98
CA ALA A 245 -8.35 -0.58 -9.19
C ALA A 245 -7.28 -0.14 -10.18
N GLN A 246 -6.74 -1.10 -10.93
CA GLN A 246 -5.74 -0.82 -11.96
C GLN A 246 -6.07 -1.58 -13.24
N MET A 247 -6.09 -0.87 -14.37
CA MET A 247 -6.01 -1.47 -15.70
C MET A 247 -4.55 -1.44 -16.12
N VAL A 248 -3.98 -2.61 -16.33
CA VAL A 248 -2.55 -2.77 -16.63
C VAL A 248 -2.36 -3.36 -18.02
N ASN A 249 -1.47 -2.75 -18.79
CA ASN A 249 -0.91 -3.33 -20.02
C ASN A 249 0.56 -3.67 -19.73
N PHE A 250 0.87 -4.94 -19.79
CA PHE A 250 2.20 -5.49 -19.55
C PHE A 250 2.81 -5.97 -20.86
N GLU A 251 3.98 -5.45 -21.20
CA GLU A 251 4.78 -5.90 -22.33
C GLU A 251 6.00 -6.67 -21.82
N ALA A 252 6.04 -7.94 -22.13
CA ALA A 252 7.13 -8.81 -21.75
C ALA A 252 8.30 -8.72 -22.75
N LEU A 253 9.51 -9.09 -22.30
CA LEU A 253 10.65 -9.31 -23.18
C LEU A 253 10.43 -10.53 -24.10
N ARG A 254 9.74 -11.55 -23.57
CA ARG A 254 9.23 -12.70 -24.32
C ARG A 254 7.69 -12.60 -24.36
N PRO A 255 7.07 -12.49 -25.53
CA PRO A 255 5.60 -12.42 -25.61
C PRO A 255 4.94 -13.56 -24.84
N LEU A 256 3.89 -13.21 -24.08
CA LEU A 256 3.10 -14.13 -23.28
C LEU A 256 1.70 -14.24 -23.88
N ALA A 257 1.18 -15.49 -23.97
CA ALA A 257 -0.24 -15.69 -24.24
C ALA A 257 -1.06 -15.38 -22.97
N ALA A 258 -2.32 -15.00 -23.17
CA ALA A 258 -3.23 -14.74 -22.05
C ALA A 258 -3.39 -15.96 -21.12
N GLU A 259 -3.36 -17.18 -21.68
CA GLU A 259 -3.41 -18.43 -20.90
C GLU A 259 -2.16 -18.59 -20.02
N GLU A 260 -0.96 -18.35 -20.56
CA GLU A 260 0.30 -18.38 -19.77
C GLU A 260 0.26 -17.35 -18.63
N ALA A 261 -0.31 -16.16 -18.89
CA ALA A 261 -0.48 -15.13 -17.88
C ALA A 261 -1.49 -15.55 -16.79
N ARG A 262 -2.60 -16.20 -17.16
CA ARG A 262 -3.57 -16.74 -16.20
C ARG A 262 -2.93 -17.80 -15.31
N ASP A 263 -2.18 -18.73 -15.90
CA ASP A 263 -1.45 -19.76 -15.16
C ASP A 263 -0.44 -19.16 -14.18
N ALA A 264 0.25 -18.09 -14.58
CA ALA A 264 1.17 -17.38 -13.72
C ALA A 264 0.44 -16.72 -12.53
N PHE A 265 -0.71 -16.09 -12.74
CA PHE A 265 -1.50 -15.50 -11.65
C PHE A 265 -2.00 -16.54 -10.65
N VAL A 266 -2.37 -17.74 -11.09
CA VAL A 266 -2.78 -18.85 -10.19
C VAL A 266 -1.67 -19.26 -9.23
N GLN A 267 -0.40 -19.09 -9.64
CA GLN A 267 0.77 -19.39 -8.81
C GLN A 267 1.22 -18.17 -7.96
N GLY A 268 0.64 -17.00 -8.18
CA GLY A 268 1.00 -15.76 -7.47
C GLY A 268 0.58 -15.79 -6.00
N GLU A 269 1.46 -15.34 -5.12
CA GLU A 269 1.17 -15.24 -3.68
C GLU A 269 0.12 -14.16 -3.43
N ASP A 270 -0.89 -14.46 -2.62
CA ASP A 270 -2.00 -13.57 -2.26
C ASP A 270 -2.82 -13.06 -3.47
N ILE A 271 -2.71 -13.71 -4.63
CA ILE A 271 -3.49 -13.38 -5.82
C ILE A 271 -4.71 -14.29 -5.94
N VAL A 272 -5.88 -13.69 -6.11
CA VAL A 272 -7.14 -14.37 -6.44
C VAL A 272 -7.49 -14.08 -7.90
N LEU A 273 -7.42 -15.08 -8.76
CA LEU A 273 -7.78 -14.95 -10.17
C LEU A 273 -9.28 -15.23 -10.35
N SER A 274 -10.00 -14.28 -10.96
CA SER A 274 -11.41 -14.48 -11.33
C SER A 274 -11.59 -15.47 -12.48
N GLU A 275 -12.75 -16.12 -12.49
CA GLU A 275 -13.19 -16.96 -13.62
C GLU A 275 -13.26 -16.13 -14.91
N GLU A 276 -13.26 -16.82 -16.07
CA GLU A 276 -13.20 -16.13 -17.38
C GLU A 276 -14.38 -15.19 -17.66
N ASN A 277 -15.55 -15.49 -17.12
CA ASN A 277 -16.77 -14.71 -17.31
C ASN A 277 -17.08 -13.77 -16.14
N GLU A 278 -16.14 -13.62 -15.21
CA GLU A 278 -16.25 -12.77 -14.03
C GLU A 278 -15.15 -11.71 -14.00
N PHE A 279 -15.38 -10.66 -13.24
CA PHE A 279 -14.39 -9.61 -13.02
C PHE A 279 -14.47 -9.12 -11.58
N PRO A 280 -13.33 -8.84 -10.94
CA PRO A 280 -13.32 -8.34 -9.57
C PRO A 280 -13.66 -6.84 -9.54
N THR A 281 -14.27 -6.41 -8.44
CA THR A 281 -14.66 -5.03 -8.19
C THR A 281 -14.01 -4.48 -6.92
N GLN A 282 -13.79 -3.16 -6.86
CA GLN A 282 -13.22 -2.50 -5.69
C GLN A 282 -14.07 -2.73 -4.43
N VAL A 283 -15.39 -2.72 -4.57
CA VAL A 283 -16.32 -2.83 -3.44
C VAL A 283 -16.58 -4.27 -3.03
N GLY A 284 -16.79 -5.16 -4.02
CA GLY A 284 -17.18 -6.54 -3.77
C GLY A 284 -16.01 -7.46 -3.41
N ASP A 285 -14.84 -7.21 -4.00
CA ASP A 285 -13.73 -8.18 -3.98
C ASP A 285 -12.46 -7.65 -3.32
N ALA A 286 -12.29 -6.32 -3.25
CA ALA A 286 -11.11 -5.71 -2.63
C ALA A 286 -11.35 -5.21 -1.22
N SER A 287 -12.39 -4.39 -1.01
CA SER A 287 -12.61 -3.69 0.26
C SER A 287 -12.70 -4.67 1.45
N GLY A 288 -11.84 -4.47 2.45
CA GLY A 288 -11.78 -5.29 3.66
C GLY A 288 -11.05 -6.63 3.49
N THR A 289 -10.46 -6.93 2.30
CA THR A 289 -9.75 -8.19 2.07
C THR A 289 -8.23 -8.00 2.05
N PRO A 290 -7.43 -9.01 2.45
CA PRO A 290 -5.98 -8.97 2.34
C PRO A 290 -5.47 -9.52 1.00
N HIS A 291 -6.33 -9.68 -0.01
CA HIS A 291 -5.97 -10.29 -1.29
C HIS A 291 -5.92 -9.28 -2.42
N LEU A 292 -5.09 -9.58 -3.41
CA LEU A 292 -5.08 -8.94 -4.72
C LEU A 292 -5.95 -9.73 -5.68
N SER A 293 -7.09 -9.19 -6.10
CA SER A 293 -7.96 -9.85 -7.07
C SER A 293 -7.61 -9.41 -8.49
N VAL A 294 -7.42 -10.37 -9.39
CA VAL A 294 -7.08 -10.16 -10.80
C VAL A 294 -8.14 -10.78 -11.69
N GLY A 295 -8.51 -10.09 -12.76
CA GLY A 295 -9.47 -10.59 -13.75
C GLY A 295 -9.29 -9.95 -15.11
N CYS A 296 -10.18 -10.28 -16.04
CA CYS A 296 -10.18 -9.76 -17.42
C CYS A 296 -8.84 -9.93 -18.15
N VAL A 297 -8.10 -11.02 -17.86
CA VAL A 297 -6.80 -11.30 -18.47
C VAL A 297 -6.96 -11.66 -19.95
N ARG A 298 -6.27 -10.92 -20.82
CA ARG A 298 -6.34 -11.10 -22.28
C ARG A 298 -5.11 -10.53 -22.96
N ASN A 299 -4.84 -10.93 -24.20
CA ASN A 299 -3.93 -10.18 -25.03
C ASN A 299 -4.64 -8.92 -25.56
N ASP A 300 -3.91 -7.81 -25.68
CA ASP A 300 -4.46 -6.56 -26.20
C ASP A 300 -4.82 -6.71 -27.69
N TYR A 301 -5.97 -6.17 -28.09
CA TYR A 301 -6.44 -6.32 -29.48
C TYR A 301 -5.57 -5.59 -30.50
N GLY A 302 -5.06 -4.42 -30.14
CA GLY A 302 -4.23 -3.59 -31.03
C GLY A 302 -2.74 -3.89 -30.93
N MET A 303 -2.31 -4.48 -29.82
CA MET A 303 -0.92 -4.86 -29.51
C MET A 303 -0.88 -6.28 -28.93
N PRO A 304 -1.01 -7.31 -29.77
CA PRO A 304 -1.20 -8.71 -29.33
C PRO A 304 -0.04 -9.27 -28.48
N GLU A 305 1.13 -8.66 -28.52
CA GLU A 305 2.29 -8.97 -27.69
C GLU A 305 2.14 -8.52 -26.23
N GLN A 306 1.15 -7.68 -25.95
CA GLN A 306 0.87 -7.20 -24.59
C GLN A 306 -0.22 -8.05 -23.93
N VAL A 307 -0.01 -8.33 -22.64
CA VAL A 307 -1.05 -8.85 -21.76
C VAL A 307 -1.74 -7.69 -21.06
N GLN A 308 -3.05 -7.66 -21.15
CA GLN A 308 -3.90 -6.69 -20.45
C GLN A 308 -4.69 -7.39 -19.35
N PHE A 309 -4.76 -6.79 -18.16
CA PHE A 309 -5.56 -7.32 -17.06
C PHE A 309 -6.10 -6.20 -16.17
N TRP A 310 -7.10 -6.54 -15.41
CA TRP A 310 -7.70 -5.70 -14.39
C TRP A 310 -7.35 -6.24 -13.01
N SER A 311 -6.95 -5.38 -12.07
CA SER A 311 -6.70 -5.76 -10.69
C SER A 311 -7.38 -4.82 -9.71
N VAL A 312 -7.82 -5.37 -8.57
CA VAL A 312 -8.36 -4.60 -7.45
C VAL A 312 -7.76 -5.09 -6.13
N ALA A 313 -7.44 -4.16 -5.22
CA ALA A 313 -6.93 -4.49 -3.90
C ALA A 313 -7.36 -3.42 -2.87
N ASP A 314 -7.52 -3.82 -1.62
CA ASP A 314 -7.74 -2.86 -0.53
C ASP A 314 -6.45 -2.08 -0.24
N ASN A 315 -6.48 -0.78 -0.44
CA ASN A 315 -5.30 0.06 -0.26
C ASN A 315 -4.84 0.17 1.21
N VAL A 316 -5.74 -0.06 2.16
CA VAL A 316 -5.46 -0.04 3.60
C VAL A 316 -4.94 -1.40 4.07
N ARG A 317 -5.69 -2.48 3.77
CA ARG A 317 -5.33 -3.84 4.22
C ARG A 317 -4.20 -4.46 3.40
N PHE A 318 -4.35 -4.54 2.08
CA PHE A 318 -3.35 -5.15 1.20
C PHE A 318 -2.14 -4.24 1.03
N GLY A 319 -2.35 -3.02 0.49
CA GLY A 319 -1.26 -2.12 0.14
C GLY A 319 -0.54 -1.49 1.34
N GLY A 320 -1.26 -1.22 2.44
CA GLY A 320 -0.71 -0.60 3.64
C GLY A 320 -0.26 -1.62 4.68
N ALA A 321 -1.21 -2.34 5.29
CA ALA A 321 -0.95 -3.20 6.44
C ALA A 321 -0.19 -4.48 6.07
N LEU A 322 -0.69 -5.25 5.09
CA LEU A 322 -0.12 -6.56 4.74
C LEU A 322 1.31 -6.43 4.25
N MET A 323 1.62 -5.45 3.37
CA MET A 323 2.99 -5.26 2.87
C MET A 323 3.97 -5.00 4.01
N ALA A 324 3.61 -4.13 4.95
CA ALA A 324 4.46 -3.84 6.11
C ALA A 324 4.67 -5.08 7.00
N VAL A 325 3.62 -5.85 7.26
CA VAL A 325 3.71 -7.09 8.06
C VAL A 325 4.54 -8.16 7.36
N LYS A 326 4.39 -8.38 6.05
CA LYS A 326 5.20 -9.33 5.26
C LYS A 326 6.69 -8.95 5.27
N ILE A 327 7.01 -7.64 5.22
CA ILE A 327 8.39 -7.17 5.40
C ILE A 327 8.92 -7.57 6.77
N ALA A 328 8.14 -7.33 7.83
CA ALA A 328 8.52 -7.69 9.20
C ALA A 328 8.71 -9.21 9.35
N GLU A 329 7.83 -10.02 8.77
CA GLU A 329 7.94 -11.49 8.78
C GLU A 329 9.25 -11.96 8.16
N LYS A 330 9.58 -11.46 6.97
CA LYS A 330 10.84 -11.79 6.30
C LYS A 330 12.07 -11.35 7.09
N LEU A 331 12.03 -10.15 7.68
CA LEU A 331 13.11 -9.67 8.54
C LEU A 331 13.35 -10.59 9.73
N VAL A 332 12.29 -10.91 10.47
CA VAL A 332 12.38 -11.77 11.67
C VAL A 332 12.80 -13.18 11.33
N GLN A 333 12.38 -13.72 10.19
CA GLN A 333 12.71 -15.08 9.78
C GLN A 333 14.10 -15.23 9.18
N GLU A 334 14.58 -14.24 8.44
CA GLU A 334 15.75 -14.40 7.58
C GLU A 334 16.95 -13.51 7.97
N TYR A 335 16.71 -12.38 8.67
CA TYR A 335 17.74 -11.34 8.86
C TYR A 335 17.99 -10.96 10.33
N LEU A 336 17.04 -11.16 11.23
CA LEU A 336 17.15 -10.82 12.64
C LEU A 336 17.28 -12.12 13.46
N TYR A 337 18.51 -12.44 13.90
CA TYR A 337 18.84 -13.61 14.70
C TYR A 337 19.14 -13.21 16.15
#